data_8f1c88efc3a7fe54b9780e224c1e8a88
#
_entry.id   8f1c88efc3a7fe54b9780e224c1e8a88
#
_cell.length_a   1.000
_cell.length_b   1.000
_cell.length_c   1.000
_cell.angle_alpha   90.00
_cell.angle_beta   90.00
_cell.angle_gamma   90.00
#
_symmetry.space_group_name_H-M   'P 1'
#
loop_
_entity.id
_entity.type
_entity.pdbx_description
1 polymer ?
#
loop_
_entity_poly.entity_id
_entity_poly.type
_entity_poly.pdbx_seq_one_letter_code
_entity_poly.pdbx_strand_id
1 'polypeptide(L)'
;MSETTVAAETAPVLHGEAILREIRASGIAYALMLPDVHTSKGLLDPLARSGDPPLVRLAREDEGIGIASALSYCNKRALLMMQYTGLLDSVNAIRAVSLDYKLPLAMMVGLLGHDPEKPPHQSQRLGVRIVTPILDAMGVEHHTLYDDRDLPKIRTAIDRAYDASKPVAILVARRPA
;
A
#
# COMPACT_ATOMS: atom_id res chain seq x y z
N MET A 1 -30.54 28.30 28.12
CA MET A 1 -30.65 27.48 26.90
C MET A 1 -29.27 27.49 26.24
N SER A 2 -28.54 26.41 26.41
CA SER A 2 -27.16 26.29 25.88
C SER A 2 -27.24 25.59 24.52
N GLU A 3 -26.98 26.33 23.44
CA GLU A 3 -26.82 25.75 22.10
C GLU A 3 -25.52 24.98 22.05
N THR A 4 -25.63 23.67 22.04
CA THR A 4 -24.51 22.79 21.75
C THR A 4 -24.26 22.87 20.24
N THR A 5 -23.28 23.65 19.83
CA THR A 5 -22.79 23.67 18.44
C THR A 5 -22.19 22.32 18.13
N VAL A 6 -22.91 21.49 17.41
CA VAL A 6 -22.41 20.24 16.85
C VAL A 6 -21.42 20.65 15.74
N ALA A 7 -20.13 20.49 15.98
CA ALA A 7 -19.11 20.67 14.94
C ALA A 7 -19.46 19.72 13.76
N ALA A 8 -19.61 20.29 12.58
CA ALA A 8 -19.81 19.50 11.37
C ALA A 8 -18.60 18.59 11.20
N GLU A 9 -18.81 17.29 11.34
CA GLU A 9 -17.80 16.27 11.11
C GLU A 9 -17.43 16.33 9.62
N THR A 10 -16.24 16.83 9.31
CA THR A 10 -15.74 16.89 7.93
C THR A 10 -15.63 15.47 7.40
N ALA A 11 -16.12 15.24 6.17
CA ALA A 11 -16.05 13.94 5.53
C ALA A 11 -14.61 13.39 5.56
N PRO A 12 -14.41 12.10 5.86
CA PRO A 12 -13.08 11.52 5.95
C PRO A 12 -12.33 11.67 4.61
N VAL A 13 -11.09 12.16 4.67
CA VAL A 13 -10.22 12.37 3.49
C VAL A 13 -8.91 11.64 3.73
N LEU A 14 -8.34 11.11 2.66
CA LEU A 14 -7.00 10.53 2.64
C LEU A 14 -6.14 11.38 1.69
N HIS A 15 -5.18 12.13 2.23
CA HIS A 15 -4.34 13.01 1.44
C HIS A 15 -3.10 12.29 0.91
N GLY A 16 -2.93 12.29 -0.41
CA GLY A 16 -1.79 11.62 -1.06
C GLY A 16 -0.44 12.23 -0.69
N GLU A 17 -0.36 13.55 -0.53
CA GLU A 17 0.86 14.21 -0.04
C GLU A 17 1.21 13.80 1.40
N ALA A 18 0.21 13.48 2.22
CA ALA A 18 0.45 12.97 3.57
C ALA A 18 0.98 11.53 3.53
N ILE A 19 0.41 10.67 2.66
CA ILE A 19 0.96 9.33 2.39
C ILE A 19 2.41 9.44 1.94
N LEU A 20 2.73 10.36 1.01
CA LEU A 20 4.08 10.53 0.49
C LEU A 20 5.08 10.96 1.57
N ARG A 21 4.66 11.81 2.52
CA ARG A 21 5.50 12.16 3.68
C ARG A 21 5.83 10.95 4.55
N GLU A 22 4.85 10.06 4.80
CA GLU A 22 5.09 8.83 5.58
C GLU A 22 6.00 7.86 4.83
N ILE A 23 5.86 7.71 3.50
CA ILE A 23 6.75 6.90 2.67
C ILE A 23 8.20 7.40 2.79
N ARG A 24 8.42 8.70 2.66
CA ARG A 24 9.76 9.31 2.82
C ARG A 24 10.33 9.09 4.23
N ALA A 25 9.51 9.34 5.25
CA ALA A 25 9.90 9.16 6.65
C ALA A 25 10.26 7.70 6.99
N SER A 26 9.76 6.73 6.20
CA SER A 26 10.09 5.31 6.35
C SER A 26 11.43 4.91 5.71
N GLY A 27 12.16 5.85 5.11
CA GLY A 27 13.46 5.59 4.49
C GLY A 27 13.39 4.74 3.21
N ILE A 28 12.27 4.81 2.49
CA ILE A 28 12.11 4.14 1.19
C ILE A 28 13.08 4.76 0.20
N ALA A 29 13.98 3.94 -0.34
CA ALA A 29 14.98 4.35 -1.34
C ALA A 29 14.44 4.30 -2.77
N TYR A 30 13.46 3.44 -3.04
CA TYR A 30 12.83 3.30 -4.36
C TYR A 30 11.35 2.98 -4.24
N ALA A 31 10.52 3.65 -5.01
CA ALA A 31 9.13 3.28 -5.26
C ALA A 31 9.05 2.47 -6.56
N LEU A 32 8.63 1.23 -6.47
CA LEU A 32 8.45 0.31 -7.62
C LEU A 32 6.97 0.30 -7.95
N MET A 33 6.57 0.58 -9.20
CA MET A 33 5.14 0.72 -9.48
C MET A 33 4.73 0.33 -10.88
N LEU A 34 3.49 -0.20 -10.97
CA LEU A 34 2.66 -0.06 -12.17
C LEU A 34 1.63 1.06 -11.96
N PRO A 35 1.22 1.76 -13.04
CA PRO A 35 0.15 2.75 -12.95
C PRO A 35 -1.14 2.16 -12.39
N ASP A 36 -1.62 2.70 -11.27
CA ASP A 36 -2.89 2.33 -10.64
C ASP A 36 -3.87 3.50 -10.68
N VAL A 37 -5.01 3.32 -11.30
CA VAL A 37 -6.04 4.36 -11.44
C VAL A 37 -6.56 4.87 -10.08
N HIS A 38 -6.54 4.01 -9.05
CA HIS A 38 -7.02 4.37 -7.72
C HIS A 38 -6.13 5.38 -7.02
N THR A 39 -4.81 5.22 -7.14
CA THR A 39 -3.82 6.07 -6.44
C THR A 39 -3.19 7.14 -7.34
N SER A 40 -3.44 7.11 -8.67
CA SER A 40 -2.71 7.91 -9.66
C SER A 40 -2.66 9.40 -9.33
N LYS A 41 -3.82 10.08 -9.28
CA LYS A 41 -3.85 11.55 -9.17
C LYS A 41 -3.35 12.06 -7.83
N GLY A 42 -3.81 11.43 -6.74
CA GLY A 42 -3.53 11.92 -5.40
C GLY A 42 -2.15 11.51 -4.87
N LEU A 43 -1.56 10.43 -5.36
CA LEU A 43 -0.30 9.90 -4.84
C LEU A 43 0.78 9.70 -5.91
N LEU A 44 0.50 8.97 -6.99
CA LEU A 44 1.55 8.65 -7.96
C LEU A 44 2.00 9.86 -8.78
N ASP A 45 1.10 10.77 -9.14
CA ASP A 45 1.47 12.01 -9.84
C ASP A 45 2.35 12.93 -8.98
N PRO A 46 2.04 13.21 -7.70
CA PRO A 46 2.94 13.92 -6.79
C PRO A 46 4.29 13.22 -6.63
N LEU A 47 4.31 11.90 -6.44
CA LEU A 47 5.53 11.12 -6.33
C LEU A 47 6.39 11.25 -7.60
N ALA A 48 5.80 11.07 -8.78
CA ALA A 48 6.50 11.18 -10.05
C ALA A 48 7.08 12.58 -10.29
N ARG A 49 6.35 13.63 -9.88
CA ARG A 49 6.84 15.02 -9.99
C ARG A 49 7.98 15.33 -9.02
N SER A 50 7.91 14.81 -7.79
CA SER A 50 8.94 15.06 -6.79
C SER A 50 10.24 14.28 -7.06
N GLY A 51 10.16 13.11 -7.67
CA GLY A 51 11.28 12.20 -7.86
C GLY A 51 11.88 11.65 -6.56
N ASP A 52 11.19 11.81 -5.43
CA ASP A 52 11.64 11.37 -4.11
C ASP A 52 10.51 10.65 -3.35
N PRO A 53 10.70 9.33 -3.08
CA PRO A 53 11.77 8.46 -3.60
C PRO A 53 11.73 8.28 -5.12
N PRO A 54 12.87 7.93 -5.75
CA PRO A 54 12.94 7.64 -7.19
C PRO A 54 11.93 6.57 -7.59
N LEU A 55 11.20 6.83 -8.67
CA LEU A 55 10.16 5.97 -9.19
C LEU A 55 10.71 5.03 -10.27
N VAL A 56 10.59 3.73 -10.06
CA VAL A 56 10.91 2.68 -11.02
C VAL A 56 9.61 2.12 -11.60
N ARG A 57 9.39 2.32 -12.89
CA ARG A 57 8.23 1.76 -13.59
C ARG A 57 8.48 0.31 -13.95
N LEU A 58 7.49 -0.53 -13.68
CA LEU A 58 7.52 -1.96 -13.92
C LEU A 58 6.70 -2.31 -15.16
N ALA A 59 7.01 -3.44 -15.79
CA ALA A 59 6.20 -4.04 -16.83
C ALA A 59 5.13 -4.98 -16.24
N ARG A 60 5.42 -5.60 -15.08
CA ARG A 60 4.52 -6.52 -14.35
C ARG A 60 4.73 -6.37 -12.85
N GLU A 61 3.68 -6.65 -12.06
CA GLU A 61 3.71 -6.51 -10.60
C GLU A 61 4.63 -7.54 -9.94
N ASP A 62 4.64 -8.78 -10.44
CA ASP A 62 5.49 -9.87 -9.94
C ASP A 62 7.00 -9.58 -10.14
N GLU A 63 7.37 -8.84 -11.19
CA GLU A 63 8.73 -8.33 -11.40
C GLU A 63 9.19 -7.45 -10.23
N GLY A 64 8.29 -6.60 -9.72
CA GLY A 64 8.57 -5.71 -8.60
C GLY A 64 8.94 -6.45 -7.32
N ILE A 65 8.42 -7.66 -7.11
CA ILE A 65 8.76 -8.50 -5.95
C ILE A 65 10.23 -8.93 -6.03
N GLY A 66 10.67 -9.39 -7.20
CA GLY A 66 12.08 -9.75 -7.43
C GLY A 66 13.02 -8.55 -7.25
N ILE A 67 12.65 -7.39 -7.79
CA ILE A 67 13.45 -6.15 -7.66
C ILE A 67 13.51 -5.69 -6.21
N ALA A 68 12.38 -5.67 -5.47
CA ALA A 68 12.36 -5.30 -4.04
C ALA A 68 13.26 -6.22 -3.21
N SER A 69 13.22 -7.51 -3.49
CA SER A 69 14.07 -8.50 -2.84
C SER A 69 15.54 -8.28 -3.14
N ALA A 70 15.91 -8.02 -4.40
CA ALA A 70 17.29 -7.71 -4.77
C ALA A 70 17.79 -6.43 -4.10
N LEU A 71 16.96 -5.39 -4.01
CA LEU A 71 17.29 -4.15 -3.29
C LEU A 71 17.52 -4.38 -1.81
N SER A 72 16.79 -5.30 -1.18
CA SER A 72 16.97 -5.63 0.25
C SER A 72 18.35 -6.21 0.54
N TYR A 73 18.92 -7.03 -0.36
CA TYR A 73 20.32 -7.49 -0.26
C TYR A 73 21.35 -6.36 -0.36
N CYS A 74 20.96 -5.23 -0.97
CA CYS A 74 21.77 -4.01 -1.05
C CYS A 74 21.50 -3.04 0.12
N ASN A 75 20.81 -3.47 1.16
CA ASN A 75 20.36 -2.63 2.28
C ASN A 75 19.53 -1.40 1.80
N LYS A 76 18.74 -1.57 0.76
CA LYS A 76 17.82 -0.55 0.25
C LYS A 76 16.39 -0.96 0.50
N ARG A 77 15.62 -0.07 1.13
CA ARG A 77 14.18 -0.25 1.29
C ARG A 77 13.45 0.12 0.01
N ALA A 78 12.53 -0.71 -0.44
CA ALA A 78 11.65 -0.44 -1.57
C ALA A 78 10.18 -0.56 -1.15
N LEU A 79 9.31 0.22 -1.77
CA LEU A 79 7.86 0.09 -1.64
C LEU A 79 7.30 -0.31 -3.00
N LEU A 80 6.66 -1.48 -3.09
CA LEU A 80 5.98 -1.94 -4.29
C LEU A 80 4.54 -1.43 -4.28
N MET A 81 4.19 -0.61 -5.27
CA MET A 81 2.87 0.02 -5.41
C MET A 81 2.13 -0.58 -6.59
N MET A 82 0.92 -1.08 -6.34
CA MET A 82 0.12 -1.77 -7.36
C MET A 82 -1.38 -1.68 -7.06
N GLN A 83 -2.20 -2.06 -8.02
CA GLN A 83 -3.62 -2.30 -7.82
C GLN A 83 -3.85 -3.70 -7.23
N TYR A 84 -5.01 -3.93 -6.61
CA TYR A 84 -5.35 -5.26 -6.06
C TYR A 84 -5.30 -6.38 -7.10
N THR A 85 -5.52 -6.08 -8.38
CA THR A 85 -5.39 -7.06 -9.48
C THR A 85 -3.97 -7.56 -9.62
N GLY A 86 -2.99 -6.65 -9.54
CA GLY A 86 -1.58 -7.02 -9.56
C GLY A 86 -1.14 -7.81 -8.32
N LEU A 87 -1.70 -7.49 -7.14
CA LEU A 87 -1.50 -8.31 -5.95
C LEU A 87 -1.97 -9.74 -6.17
N LEU A 88 -3.18 -9.92 -6.72
CA LEU A 88 -3.74 -11.26 -6.98
C LEU A 88 -2.92 -12.04 -8.02
N ASP A 89 -2.44 -11.37 -9.05
CA ASP A 89 -1.54 -11.96 -10.06
C ASP A 89 -0.18 -12.36 -9.46
N SER A 90 0.27 -11.66 -8.41
CA SER A 90 1.59 -11.82 -7.78
C SER A 90 1.60 -12.79 -6.60
N VAL A 91 0.49 -13.41 -6.22
CA VAL A 91 0.38 -14.30 -5.04
C VAL A 91 1.48 -15.34 -4.99
N ASN A 92 1.75 -16.03 -6.11
CA ASN A 92 2.81 -17.04 -6.16
C ASN A 92 4.22 -16.44 -6.03
N ALA A 93 4.47 -15.26 -6.59
CA ALA A 93 5.77 -14.60 -6.44
C ALA A 93 5.99 -14.12 -4.98
N ILE A 94 4.95 -13.59 -4.32
CA ILE A 94 5.02 -13.22 -2.89
C ILE A 94 5.36 -14.46 -2.05
N ARG A 95 4.68 -15.59 -2.29
CA ARG A 95 4.96 -16.85 -1.61
C ARG A 95 6.42 -17.28 -1.84
N ALA A 96 6.81 -17.42 -3.11
CA ALA A 96 8.10 -18.00 -3.47
C ALA A 96 9.27 -17.10 -3.05
N VAL A 97 9.17 -15.78 -3.24
CA VAL A 97 10.31 -14.87 -3.04
C VAL A 97 10.33 -14.31 -1.61
N SER A 98 9.19 -13.85 -1.10
CA SER A 98 9.18 -13.18 0.20
C SER A 98 8.96 -14.15 1.37
N LEU A 99 7.96 -15.04 1.26
CA LEU A 99 7.64 -15.94 2.38
C LEU A 99 8.64 -17.11 2.50
N ASP A 100 8.90 -17.83 1.41
CA ASP A 100 9.77 -19.01 1.45
C ASP A 100 11.23 -18.65 1.73
N TYR A 101 11.74 -17.55 1.13
CA TYR A 101 13.11 -17.08 1.35
C TYR A 101 13.24 -16.08 2.51
N LYS A 102 12.13 -15.72 3.18
CA LYS A 102 12.11 -14.79 4.32
C LYS A 102 12.75 -13.43 3.98
N LEU A 103 12.31 -12.85 2.88
CA LEU A 103 12.77 -11.54 2.42
C LEU A 103 11.72 -10.44 2.72
N PRO A 104 12.16 -9.25 3.12
CA PRO A 104 11.24 -8.15 3.37
C PRO A 104 10.55 -7.69 2.10
N LEU A 105 9.26 -7.41 2.19
CA LEU A 105 8.48 -6.85 1.08
C LEU A 105 7.40 -5.92 1.61
N ALA A 106 7.55 -4.63 1.41
CA ALA A 106 6.50 -3.65 1.69
C ALA A 106 5.67 -3.40 0.42
N MET A 107 4.36 -3.58 0.53
CA MET A 107 3.42 -3.41 -0.58
C MET A 107 2.38 -2.34 -0.24
N MET A 108 2.05 -1.46 -1.20
CA MET A 108 0.92 -0.54 -1.12
C MET A 108 -0.06 -0.87 -2.25
N VAL A 109 -1.30 -1.21 -1.91
CA VAL A 109 -2.26 -1.84 -2.81
C VAL A 109 -3.53 -1.02 -2.90
N GLY A 110 -3.80 -0.45 -4.08
CA GLY A 110 -5.02 0.32 -4.35
C GLY A 110 -6.23 -0.58 -4.54
N LEU A 111 -7.31 -0.33 -3.79
CA LEU A 111 -8.56 -1.08 -3.84
C LEU A 111 -9.57 -0.42 -4.80
N LEU A 112 -9.28 -0.39 -6.09
CA LEU A 112 -10.10 0.26 -7.11
C LEU A 112 -11.56 -0.20 -7.09
N GLY A 113 -12.48 0.76 -6.93
CA GLY A 113 -13.92 0.53 -6.94
C GLY A 113 -14.46 -0.06 -5.64
N HIS A 114 -13.67 -0.02 -4.58
CA HIS A 114 -14.13 -0.30 -3.23
C HIS A 114 -14.92 0.89 -2.67
N ASP A 115 -15.94 0.58 -1.85
CA ASP A 115 -16.67 1.55 -1.04
C ASP A 115 -15.91 1.74 0.29
N PRO A 116 -15.24 2.88 0.52
CA PRO A 116 -14.39 3.07 1.70
C PRO A 116 -15.15 3.14 3.03
N GLU A 117 -16.47 3.19 3.00
CA GLU A 117 -17.31 3.12 4.21
C GLU A 117 -17.50 1.68 4.71
N LYS A 118 -16.95 0.70 4.00
CA LYS A 118 -17.04 -0.73 4.34
C LYS A 118 -15.66 -1.37 4.43
N PRO A 119 -15.49 -2.44 5.20
CA PRO A 119 -14.25 -3.20 5.18
C PRO A 119 -14.09 -3.95 3.84
N PRO A 120 -12.85 -4.19 3.36
CA PRO A 120 -12.58 -4.79 2.04
C PRO A 120 -13.31 -6.12 1.78
N HIS A 121 -13.44 -6.98 2.79
CA HIS A 121 -14.14 -8.27 2.67
C HIS A 121 -15.66 -8.14 2.41
N GLN A 122 -16.24 -6.96 2.59
CA GLN A 122 -17.65 -6.66 2.27
C GLN A 122 -17.81 -5.94 0.91
N SER A 123 -16.74 -5.82 0.13
CA SER A 123 -16.80 -5.17 -1.19
C SER A 123 -17.74 -5.91 -2.14
N GLN A 124 -18.48 -5.14 -2.94
CA GLN A 124 -19.28 -5.69 -4.05
C GLN A 124 -18.38 -6.25 -5.17
N ARG A 125 -17.14 -5.77 -5.28
CA ARG A 125 -16.18 -6.30 -6.25
C ARG A 125 -15.50 -7.55 -5.69
N LEU A 126 -15.68 -8.67 -6.38
CA LEU A 126 -15.10 -9.96 -5.98
C LEU A 126 -13.58 -9.84 -5.75
N GLY A 127 -12.85 -9.21 -6.69
CA GLY A 127 -11.40 -9.08 -6.60
C GLY A 127 -10.94 -8.34 -5.33
N VAL A 128 -11.64 -7.27 -4.92
CA VAL A 128 -11.35 -6.57 -3.65
C VAL A 128 -11.73 -7.44 -2.45
N ARG A 129 -12.91 -8.09 -2.52
CA ARG A 129 -13.44 -8.91 -1.41
C ARG A 129 -12.53 -10.05 -0.99
N ILE A 130 -11.78 -10.62 -1.93
CA ILE A 130 -10.88 -11.75 -1.67
C ILE A 130 -9.46 -11.34 -1.26
N VAL A 131 -9.11 -10.04 -1.32
CA VAL A 131 -7.75 -9.56 -0.99
C VAL A 131 -7.35 -9.95 0.43
N THR A 132 -8.13 -9.52 1.42
CA THR A 132 -7.80 -9.80 2.83
C THR A 132 -7.84 -11.29 3.15
N PRO A 133 -8.84 -12.09 2.72
CA PRO A 133 -8.81 -13.54 2.89
C PRO A 133 -7.57 -14.23 2.30
N ILE A 134 -7.08 -13.78 1.16
CA ILE A 134 -5.86 -14.33 0.55
C ILE A 134 -4.62 -13.96 1.38
N LEU A 135 -4.50 -12.69 1.81
CA LEU A 135 -3.39 -12.25 2.64
C LEU A 135 -3.38 -13.00 3.99
N ASP A 136 -4.57 -13.19 4.60
CA ASP A 136 -4.73 -13.97 5.83
C ASP A 136 -4.29 -15.43 5.64
N ALA A 137 -4.73 -16.07 4.56
CA ALA A 137 -4.37 -17.45 4.25
C ALA A 137 -2.86 -17.63 4.01
N MET A 138 -2.19 -16.58 3.50
CA MET A 138 -0.74 -16.55 3.31
C MET A 138 0.03 -16.15 4.58
N GLY A 139 -0.63 -15.73 5.65
CA GLY A 139 0.01 -15.18 6.84
C GLY A 139 0.70 -13.83 6.60
N VAL A 140 0.22 -13.06 5.62
CA VAL A 140 0.73 -11.71 5.30
C VAL A 140 0.00 -10.67 6.14
N GLU A 141 0.73 -9.96 6.97
CA GLU A 141 0.18 -8.84 7.74
C GLU A 141 -0.33 -7.74 6.80
N HIS A 142 -1.50 -7.17 7.12
CA HIS A 142 -2.05 -6.10 6.29
C HIS A 142 -2.77 -5.02 7.11
N HIS A 143 -2.72 -3.79 6.62
CA HIS A 143 -3.34 -2.61 7.22
C HIS A 143 -4.15 -1.86 6.17
N THR A 144 -5.35 -1.40 6.53
CA THR A 144 -6.20 -0.64 5.60
C THR A 144 -6.18 0.85 5.97
N LEU A 145 -6.03 1.69 4.93
CA LEU A 145 -6.09 3.15 5.04
C LEU A 145 -7.45 3.64 4.52
N TYR A 146 -8.22 4.25 5.40
CA TYR A 146 -9.52 4.85 5.08
C TYR A 146 -9.45 6.39 5.04
N ASP A 147 -8.61 6.99 5.87
CA ASP A 147 -8.41 8.44 5.96
C ASP A 147 -7.06 8.78 6.63
N ASP A 148 -6.80 10.06 6.85
CA ASP A 148 -5.53 10.54 7.41
C ASP A 148 -5.23 10.03 8.83
N ARG A 149 -6.22 9.57 9.58
CA ARG A 149 -6.01 8.96 10.91
C ARG A 149 -5.24 7.65 10.82
N ASP A 150 -5.26 7.01 9.65
CA ASP A 150 -4.55 5.76 9.38
C ASP A 150 -3.10 5.94 8.91
N LEU A 151 -2.66 7.16 8.63
CA LEU A 151 -1.31 7.44 8.11
C LEU A 151 -0.16 6.84 8.94
N PRO A 152 -0.20 6.85 10.28
CA PRO A 152 0.87 6.23 11.08
C PRO A 152 1.07 4.73 10.82
N LYS A 153 0.04 4.04 10.31
CA LYS A 153 0.13 2.62 9.94
C LYS A 153 1.13 2.38 8.81
N ILE A 154 1.33 3.37 7.92
CA ILE A 154 2.24 3.25 6.77
C ILE A 154 3.66 2.97 7.26
N ARG A 155 4.18 3.84 8.10
CA ARG A 155 5.53 3.70 8.65
C ARG A 155 5.67 2.43 9.46
N THR A 156 4.73 2.16 10.35
CA THR A 156 4.72 0.94 11.17
C THR A 156 4.76 -0.32 10.29
N ALA A 157 3.95 -0.39 9.23
CA ALA A 157 3.90 -1.52 8.31
C ALA A 157 5.24 -1.71 7.56
N ILE A 158 5.82 -0.61 7.04
CA ILE A 158 7.11 -0.66 6.34
C ILE A 158 8.21 -1.11 7.29
N ASP A 159 8.33 -0.53 8.47
CA ASP A 159 9.35 -0.92 9.45
C ASP A 159 9.22 -2.40 9.82
N ARG A 160 8.00 -2.88 10.09
CA ARG A 160 7.76 -4.30 10.39
C ARG A 160 8.15 -5.23 9.25
N ALA A 161 7.92 -4.85 7.99
CA ALA A 161 8.33 -5.65 6.84
C ALA A 161 9.84 -5.89 6.84
N TYR A 162 10.62 -4.84 7.08
CA TYR A 162 12.07 -4.91 7.05
C TYR A 162 12.68 -5.50 8.32
N ASP A 163 12.15 -5.18 9.49
CA ASP A 163 12.65 -5.67 10.77
C ASP A 163 12.38 -7.18 10.96
N ALA A 164 11.22 -7.64 10.49
CA ALA A 164 10.81 -9.04 10.59
C ALA A 164 11.23 -9.89 9.38
N SER A 165 11.75 -9.29 8.30
CA SER A 165 12.03 -9.94 7.00
C SER A 165 10.80 -10.70 6.48
N LYS A 166 9.66 -9.99 6.37
CA LYS A 166 8.37 -10.56 5.96
C LYS A 166 7.62 -9.63 5.01
N PRO A 167 6.68 -10.14 4.20
CA PRO A 167 5.79 -9.29 3.44
C PRO A 167 4.76 -8.61 4.36
N VAL A 168 4.46 -7.34 4.07
CA VAL A 168 3.37 -6.57 4.68
C VAL A 168 2.63 -5.81 3.58
N ALA A 169 1.29 -5.76 3.65
CA ALA A 169 0.45 -5.04 2.69
C ALA A 169 -0.26 -3.84 3.34
N ILE A 170 -0.18 -2.68 2.69
CA ILE A 170 -0.90 -1.47 3.03
C ILE A 170 -2.01 -1.30 1.99
N LEU A 171 -3.26 -1.50 2.39
CA LEU A 171 -4.43 -1.46 1.52
C LEU A 171 -5.02 -0.04 1.49
N VAL A 172 -5.02 0.60 0.32
CA VAL A 172 -5.56 1.94 0.14
C VAL A 172 -7.03 1.82 -0.25
N ALA A 173 -7.94 1.93 0.74
CA ALA A 173 -9.38 1.77 0.55
C ALA A 173 -10.03 3.03 -0.03
N ARG A 174 -9.64 4.21 0.45
CA ARG A 174 -10.12 5.51 -0.05
C ARG A 174 -9.15 6.06 -1.09
N ARG A 175 -9.70 6.57 -2.18
CA ARG A 175 -8.89 7.24 -3.22
C ARG A 175 -8.19 8.47 -2.62
N PRO A 176 -6.85 8.57 -2.72
CA PRO A 176 -6.13 9.74 -2.23
C PRO A 176 -6.52 11.02 -3.00
N ALA A 177 -6.70 12.11 -2.25
CA ALA A 177 -6.99 13.44 -2.78
C ALA A 177 -5.71 14.24 -3.05
#